data_61ff1ce2c70ee09e16974a4f3805d8b6
#
_entry.id   61ff1ce2c70ee09e16974a4f3805d8b6
#
_cell.length_a   1.000
_cell.length_b   1.000
_cell.length_c   1.000
_cell.angle_alpha   90.00
_cell.angle_beta   90.00
_cell.angle_gamma   90.00
#
_symmetry.space_group_name_H-M   'P 1'
#
loop_
_entity.id
_entity.type
_entity.pdbx_description
1 polymer ?
#
loop_
_entity_poly.entity_id
_entity_poly.type
_entity_poly.pdbx_seq_one_letter_code
_entity_poly.pdbx_strand_id
1 'polypeptide(L)'
;EQSLFYVKYNLKDEVLGTGMTEWKLDGFEIVPVEPDNPDNPDIKPTTSVDTILSANALNYHTWRTENDKLLQRMGELRHNGEEEQGAWFRVKGSKISRDSKFGFENKYTAYELGYDQVTKRTADKTRYQGVGLSYTDGSSIYSRGSGDNSSKSIGFYSTDIGSKGHYLDLVFKISNMDNDFTVYDTNRNKITGDFNNT
;
A
#
# COMPACT_ATOMS: atom_id res chain seq x y z
N GLU A 1 -8.21 -1.96 -25.64
CA GLU A 1 -8.70 -0.69 -25.09
C GLU A 1 -8.20 -0.53 -23.66
N GLN A 2 -7.13 0.23 -23.51
CA GLN A 2 -6.50 0.50 -22.21
C GLN A 2 -6.67 1.98 -21.90
N SER A 3 -7.90 2.40 -21.69
CA SER A 3 -8.19 3.75 -21.25
C SER A 3 -8.68 3.74 -19.80
N LEU A 4 -8.56 4.85 -19.12
CA LEU A 4 -9.15 5.07 -17.80
C LEU A 4 -10.68 5.01 -17.82
N PHE A 5 -11.26 5.09 -19.02
CA PHE A 5 -12.71 5.12 -19.24
C PHE A 5 -13.09 4.12 -20.32
N TYR A 6 -14.28 3.59 -20.24
CA TYR A 6 -14.86 2.87 -21.37
C TYR A 6 -15.26 3.88 -22.45
N VAL A 7 -14.88 3.58 -23.68
CA VAL A 7 -15.28 4.37 -24.84
C VAL A 7 -16.28 3.56 -25.64
N LYS A 8 -17.48 4.09 -25.77
CA LYS A 8 -18.50 3.54 -26.65
C LYS A 8 -18.39 4.19 -28.02
N TYR A 9 -18.16 3.37 -29.03
CA TYR A 9 -18.09 3.81 -30.41
C TYR A 9 -19.45 3.70 -31.09
N ASN A 10 -19.88 4.74 -31.73
CA ASN A 10 -21.06 4.73 -32.59
C ASN A 10 -20.58 4.52 -34.02
N LEU A 11 -20.97 3.40 -34.60
CA LEU A 11 -20.68 3.08 -36.00
C LEU A 11 -21.95 3.27 -36.81
N LYS A 12 -21.84 3.93 -37.97
CA LYS A 12 -22.90 4.07 -38.94
C LYS A 12 -22.51 3.33 -40.19
N ASP A 13 -23.40 2.51 -40.66
CA ASP A 13 -23.24 1.84 -41.95
C ASP A 13 -23.84 2.66 -43.10
N GLU A 14 -23.14 2.72 -44.20
CA GLU A 14 -23.62 3.34 -45.44
C GLU A 14 -23.50 2.31 -46.54
N VAL A 15 -24.62 1.97 -47.17
CA VAL A 15 -24.66 1.05 -48.30
C VAL A 15 -24.26 1.82 -49.56
N LEU A 16 -23.05 1.53 -50.03
CA LEU A 16 -22.59 2.09 -51.33
C LEU A 16 -23.35 1.41 -52.48
N GLY A 17 -23.65 2.17 -53.56
CA GLY A 17 -24.37 1.66 -54.73
C GLY A 17 -23.76 0.46 -55.46
N THR A 18 -22.61 -0.01 -54.99
CA THR A 18 -21.89 -1.22 -55.44
C THR A 18 -22.24 -2.50 -54.66
N GLY A 19 -23.16 -2.41 -53.68
CA GLY A 19 -23.48 -3.52 -52.79
C GLY A 19 -22.48 -3.74 -51.66
N MET A 20 -21.47 -2.89 -51.52
CA MET A 20 -20.54 -2.88 -50.38
C MET A 20 -21.05 -1.99 -49.27
N THR A 21 -20.85 -2.41 -48.03
CA THR A 21 -21.17 -1.64 -46.84
C THR A 21 -19.90 -1.00 -46.28
N GLU A 22 -19.89 0.30 -46.18
CA GLU A 22 -18.82 1.04 -45.52
C GLU A 22 -19.24 1.38 -44.08
N TRP A 23 -18.37 1.09 -43.11
CA TRP A 23 -18.58 1.46 -41.72
C TRP A 23 -17.82 2.73 -41.39
N LYS A 24 -18.53 3.76 -41.00
CA LYS A 24 -17.95 5.04 -40.59
C LYS A 24 -18.11 5.23 -39.09
N LEU A 25 -17.09 5.77 -38.45
CA LEU A 25 -17.17 6.19 -37.08
C LEU A 25 -18.00 7.47 -37.02
N ASP A 26 -19.20 7.39 -36.46
CA ASP A 26 -20.13 8.52 -36.34
C ASP A 26 -19.92 9.33 -35.05
N GLY A 27 -19.14 8.76 -34.12
CA GLY A 27 -18.79 9.41 -32.87
C GLY A 27 -18.30 8.43 -31.82
N PHE A 28 -17.88 8.97 -30.72
CA PHE A 28 -17.56 8.19 -29.54
C PHE A 28 -18.11 8.91 -28.31
N GLU A 29 -18.50 8.14 -27.32
CA GLU A 29 -18.95 8.62 -26.01
C GLU A 29 -17.97 8.11 -24.96
N ILE A 30 -17.40 9.03 -24.19
CA ILE A 30 -16.62 8.68 -23.01
C ILE A 30 -17.62 8.42 -21.89
N VAL A 31 -17.73 7.16 -21.48
CA VAL A 31 -18.59 6.78 -20.37
C VAL A 31 -17.76 6.89 -19.09
N PRO A 32 -18.06 7.88 -18.20
CA PRO A 32 -17.39 7.97 -16.92
C PRO A 32 -17.63 6.68 -16.12
N VAL A 33 -16.57 6.17 -15.49
CA VAL A 33 -16.74 5.09 -14.52
C VAL A 33 -17.27 5.72 -13.23
N GLU A 34 -18.59 5.79 -13.10
CA GLU A 34 -19.20 6.11 -11.81
C GLU A 34 -19.09 4.87 -10.91
N PRO A 35 -18.31 4.93 -9.84
CA PRO A 35 -18.31 3.85 -8.85
C PRO A 35 -19.70 3.80 -8.21
N ASP A 36 -20.30 2.63 -8.25
CA ASP A 36 -21.54 2.31 -7.53
C ASP A 36 -22.86 2.91 -8.09
N ASN A 37 -22.95 3.16 -9.40
CA ASN A 37 -24.25 3.39 -10.01
C ASN A 37 -24.99 2.04 -10.22
N PRO A 38 -26.00 1.69 -9.42
CA PRO A 38 -26.73 0.43 -9.54
C PRO A 38 -27.51 0.31 -10.85
N ASP A 39 -27.78 1.44 -11.52
CA ASP A 39 -28.56 1.49 -12.77
C ASP A 39 -27.69 1.25 -14.01
N ASN A 40 -26.36 1.22 -13.86
CA ASN A 40 -25.44 0.92 -14.96
C ASN A 40 -24.37 -0.11 -14.56
N PRO A 41 -24.75 -1.39 -14.38
CA PRO A 41 -23.85 -2.45 -13.89
C PRO A 41 -22.70 -2.79 -14.84
N ASP A 42 -22.73 -2.30 -16.08
CA ASP A 42 -21.72 -2.63 -17.10
C ASP A 42 -20.50 -1.70 -17.09
N ILE A 43 -20.53 -0.62 -16.30
CA ILE A 43 -19.40 0.30 -16.19
C ILE A 43 -18.43 -0.21 -15.12
N LYS A 44 -17.39 -0.88 -15.57
CA LYS A 44 -16.31 -1.39 -14.67
C LYS A 44 -14.97 -0.78 -15.04
N PRO A 45 -14.08 -0.55 -14.08
CA PRO A 45 -12.71 -0.18 -14.36
C PRO A 45 -12.08 -1.18 -15.33
N THR A 46 -11.21 -0.73 -16.21
CA THR A 46 -10.40 -1.64 -16.99
C THR A 46 -9.48 -2.43 -16.07
N THR A 47 -9.02 -3.59 -16.49
CA THR A 47 -8.13 -4.44 -15.68
C THR A 47 -6.87 -3.71 -15.23
N SER A 48 -6.33 -2.83 -16.07
CA SER A 48 -5.16 -2.02 -15.76
C SER A 48 -5.45 -1.02 -14.64
N VAL A 49 -6.59 -0.33 -14.72
CA VAL A 49 -7.05 0.62 -13.68
C VAL A 49 -7.30 -0.11 -12.36
N ASP A 50 -7.98 -1.26 -12.39
CA ASP A 50 -8.23 -2.06 -11.20
C ASP A 50 -6.93 -2.47 -10.51
N THR A 51 -5.93 -2.92 -11.27
CA THR A 51 -4.62 -3.30 -10.72
C THR A 51 -3.85 -2.11 -10.16
N ILE A 52 -3.84 -0.96 -10.84
CA ILE A 52 -3.21 0.26 -10.33
C ILE A 52 -3.86 0.71 -9.02
N LEU A 53 -5.17 0.66 -8.93
CA LEU A 53 -5.89 1.01 -7.70
C LEU A 53 -5.63 -0.01 -6.58
N SER A 54 -5.50 -1.29 -6.91
CA SER A 54 -5.11 -2.34 -5.96
C SER A 54 -3.68 -2.13 -5.43
N ALA A 55 -2.73 -1.78 -6.30
CA ALA A 55 -1.36 -1.47 -5.93
C ALA A 55 -1.28 -0.21 -5.03
N ASN A 56 -2.06 0.83 -5.34
CA ASN A 56 -2.16 2.00 -4.47
C ASN A 56 -2.79 1.68 -3.11
N ALA A 57 -3.80 0.83 -3.07
CA ALA A 57 -4.39 0.36 -1.81
C ALA A 57 -3.37 -0.43 -0.98
N LEU A 58 -2.57 -1.29 -1.61
CA LEU A 58 -1.47 -2.00 -0.95
C LEU A 58 -0.44 -1.02 -0.39
N ASN A 59 -0.03 -0.01 -1.17
CA ASN A 59 0.93 1.00 -0.73
C ASN A 59 0.47 1.73 0.54
N TYR A 60 -0.81 2.10 0.61
CA TYR A 60 -1.39 2.67 1.83
C TYR A 60 -1.29 1.72 3.04
N HIS A 61 -1.57 0.43 2.83
CA HIS A 61 -1.46 -0.57 3.90
C HIS A 61 0.00 -0.79 4.33
N THR A 62 0.94 -0.78 3.40
CA THR A 62 2.38 -0.86 3.69
C THR A 62 2.83 0.33 4.52
N TRP A 63 2.46 1.54 4.12
CA TRP A 63 2.74 2.75 4.89
C TRP A 63 2.18 2.69 6.32
N ARG A 64 0.93 2.24 6.48
CA ARG A 64 0.33 2.06 7.79
C ARG A 64 1.09 1.03 8.64
N THR A 65 1.46 -0.10 8.05
CA THR A 65 2.25 -1.14 8.73
C THR A 65 3.62 -0.62 9.17
N GLU A 66 4.25 0.24 8.36
CA GLU A 66 5.52 0.88 8.72
C GLU A 66 5.37 1.77 9.96
N ASN A 67 4.28 2.52 10.10
CA ASN A 67 4.05 3.36 11.26
C ASN A 67 3.85 2.54 12.56
N ASP A 68 3.23 1.38 12.48
CA ASP A 68 2.93 0.55 13.65
C ASP A 68 4.18 -0.10 14.29
N LYS A 69 5.29 -0.23 13.56
CA LYS A 69 6.50 -0.93 14.02
C LYS A 69 7.13 -0.31 15.28
N LEU A 70 7.37 0.99 15.28
CA LEU A 70 7.97 1.67 16.43
C LEU A 70 6.97 1.82 17.60
N LEU A 71 5.68 1.96 17.31
CA LEU A 71 4.63 1.95 18.34
C LEU A 71 4.64 0.64 19.12
N GLN A 72 4.87 -0.49 18.44
CA GLN A 72 5.00 -1.79 19.10
C GLN A 72 6.21 -1.83 20.03
N ARG A 73 7.39 -1.29 19.65
CA ARG A 73 8.57 -1.22 20.50
C ARG A 73 8.31 -0.41 21.77
N MET A 74 7.67 0.74 21.66
CA MET A 74 7.31 1.56 22.80
C MET A 74 6.32 0.84 23.74
N GLY A 75 5.42 0.02 23.19
CA GLY A 75 4.57 -0.89 23.95
C GLY A 75 5.35 -1.90 24.77
N GLU A 76 6.40 -2.50 24.19
CA GLU A 76 7.29 -3.44 24.88
C GLU A 76 8.05 -2.77 26.03
N LEU A 77 8.59 -1.56 25.82
CA LEU A 77 9.27 -0.78 26.87
C LEU A 77 8.36 -0.49 28.08
N ARG A 78 7.07 -0.30 27.85
CA ARG A 78 6.11 -0.10 28.96
C ARG A 78 5.94 -1.33 29.84
N HIS A 79 6.16 -2.53 29.29
CA HIS A 79 6.02 -3.79 30.03
C HIS A 79 7.34 -4.28 30.64
N ASN A 80 8.49 -3.93 30.05
CA ASN A 80 9.82 -4.40 30.43
C ASN A 80 10.67 -3.30 31.08
N GLY A 81 10.09 -2.34 31.75
CA GLY A 81 10.70 -1.09 32.22
C GLY A 81 11.84 -1.18 33.25
N GLU A 82 12.46 -2.35 33.47
CA GLU A 82 13.62 -2.52 34.34
C GLU A 82 14.95 -2.32 33.61
N GLU A 83 15.00 -2.49 32.29
CA GLU A 83 16.21 -2.32 31.50
C GLU A 83 16.52 -0.84 31.27
N GLU A 84 17.77 -0.44 31.55
CA GLU A 84 18.20 0.96 31.37
C GLU A 84 18.60 1.28 29.95
N GLN A 85 19.06 0.28 29.20
CA GLN A 85 19.46 0.39 27.80
C GLN A 85 19.54 -0.97 27.12
N GLY A 86 19.32 -1.03 25.82
CA GLY A 86 19.42 -2.28 25.10
C GLY A 86 19.33 -2.12 23.58
N ALA A 87 20.03 -3.04 22.92
CA ALA A 87 19.77 -3.29 21.50
C ALA A 87 18.63 -4.31 21.40
N TRP A 88 17.79 -4.13 20.40
CA TRP A 88 16.67 -5.04 20.13
C TRP A 88 16.63 -5.40 18.64
N PHE A 89 16.12 -6.58 18.38
CA PHE A 89 15.93 -7.10 17.02
C PHE A 89 14.59 -7.82 16.95
N ARG A 90 13.91 -7.66 15.80
CA ARG A 90 12.63 -8.34 15.53
C ARG A 90 12.56 -8.80 14.09
N VAL A 91 12.03 -10.00 13.88
CA VAL A 91 11.60 -10.48 12.57
C VAL A 91 10.12 -10.78 12.61
N LYS A 92 9.38 -10.30 11.62
CA LYS A 92 7.93 -10.48 11.52
C LYS A 92 7.56 -10.91 10.12
N GLY A 93 6.99 -12.11 9.97
CA GLY A 93 6.29 -12.52 8.76
C GLY A 93 4.79 -12.23 8.90
N SER A 94 4.17 -11.72 7.85
CA SER A 94 2.73 -11.45 7.86
C SER A 94 2.11 -11.52 6.47
N LYS A 95 0.79 -11.69 6.45
CA LYS A 95 -0.03 -11.66 5.26
C LYS A 95 -1.13 -10.62 5.45
N ILE A 96 -1.28 -9.75 4.47
CA ILE A 96 -2.39 -8.80 4.39
C ILE A 96 -3.21 -9.17 3.16
N SER A 97 -4.51 -9.30 3.30
CA SER A 97 -5.43 -9.53 2.18
C SER A 97 -6.64 -8.61 2.26
N ARG A 98 -7.13 -8.25 1.11
CA ARG A 98 -8.36 -7.48 0.93
C ARG A 98 -9.18 -8.14 -0.17
N ASP A 99 -10.35 -8.66 0.18
CA ASP A 99 -11.24 -9.41 -0.72
C ASP A 99 -12.32 -8.53 -1.37
N SER A 100 -12.25 -7.21 -1.19
CA SER A 100 -13.21 -6.26 -1.76
C SER A 100 -12.74 -5.74 -3.12
N LYS A 101 -13.53 -4.81 -3.71
CA LYS A 101 -13.11 -4.01 -4.87
C LYS A 101 -11.67 -3.51 -4.68
N PHE A 102 -10.83 -3.64 -5.70
CA PHE A 102 -9.39 -3.41 -5.63
C PHE A 102 -8.68 -4.37 -4.66
N GLY A 103 -9.00 -5.66 -4.78
CA GLY A 103 -8.47 -6.72 -3.93
C GLY A 103 -7.00 -7.02 -4.19
N PHE A 104 -6.30 -7.40 -3.14
CA PHE A 104 -4.93 -7.87 -3.20
C PHE A 104 -4.63 -8.84 -2.05
N GLU A 105 -3.62 -9.66 -2.26
CA GLU A 105 -2.96 -10.42 -1.21
C GLU A 105 -1.48 -10.03 -1.20
N ASN A 106 -0.94 -9.66 -0.05
CA ASN A 106 0.48 -9.36 0.13
C ASN A 106 1.06 -10.20 1.27
N LYS A 107 2.15 -10.90 0.99
CA LYS A 107 2.96 -11.60 1.99
C LYS A 107 4.27 -10.85 2.14
N TYR A 108 4.64 -10.53 3.37
CA TYR A 108 5.87 -9.79 3.61
C TYR A 108 6.63 -10.31 4.83
N THR A 109 7.93 -10.06 4.81
CA THR A 109 8.81 -10.24 5.97
C THR A 109 9.45 -8.90 6.32
N ALA A 110 9.34 -8.51 7.57
CA ALA A 110 9.96 -7.31 8.10
C ALA A 110 11.09 -7.67 9.06
N TYR A 111 12.21 -6.99 8.92
CA TYR A 111 13.38 -7.04 9.78
C TYR A 111 13.52 -5.69 10.44
N GLU A 112 13.64 -5.69 11.75
CA GLU A 112 13.74 -4.48 12.55
C GLU A 112 14.88 -4.61 13.53
N LEU A 113 15.63 -3.55 13.69
CA LEU A 113 16.68 -3.47 14.71
C LEU A 113 16.74 -2.06 15.28
N GLY A 114 17.15 -1.95 16.51
CA GLY A 114 17.28 -0.64 17.12
C GLY A 114 18.02 -0.70 18.44
N TYR A 115 18.14 0.47 19.03
CA TYR A 115 18.75 0.68 20.32
C TYR A 115 17.97 1.74 21.08
N ASP A 116 17.74 1.52 22.34
CA ASP A 116 17.10 2.48 23.23
C ASP A 116 17.78 2.54 24.60
N GLN A 117 17.60 3.65 25.27
CA GLN A 117 18.13 3.90 26.58
C GLN A 117 17.23 4.80 27.42
N VAL A 118 17.34 4.65 28.72
CA VAL A 118 16.76 5.62 29.67
C VAL A 118 17.60 6.90 29.63
N THR A 119 16.98 7.99 29.21
CA THR A 119 17.62 9.31 29.18
C THR A 119 17.25 10.16 30.36
N LYS A 120 16.15 9.83 31.05
CA LYS A 120 15.73 10.54 32.27
C LYS A 120 14.93 9.58 33.16
N ARG A 121 15.26 9.55 34.45
CA ARG A 121 14.49 8.83 35.46
C ARG A 121 14.26 9.74 36.69
N THR A 122 13.02 9.85 37.07
CA THR A 122 12.58 10.59 38.28
C THR A 122 11.64 9.69 39.08
N ALA A 123 11.24 10.10 40.29
CA ALA A 123 10.27 9.35 41.08
C ALA A 123 8.92 9.17 40.37
N ASP A 124 8.53 10.12 39.52
CA ASP A 124 7.21 10.14 38.86
C ASP A 124 7.23 9.67 37.41
N LYS A 125 8.42 9.60 36.78
CA LYS A 125 8.50 9.39 35.34
C LYS A 125 9.83 8.81 34.88
N THR A 126 9.79 7.87 33.94
CA THR A 126 10.95 7.36 33.19
C THR A 126 10.80 7.71 31.72
N ARG A 127 11.85 8.27 31.10
CA ARG A 127 11.93 8.57 29.67
C ARG A 127 12.91 7.63 29.01
N TYR A 128 12.41 6.91 28.00
CA TYR A 128 13.21 6.14 27.04
C TYR A 128 13.33 6.92 25.74
N GLN A 129 14.48 6.86 25.14
CA GLN A 129 14.71 7.36 23.78
C GLN A 129 15.48 6.32 22.99
N GLY A 130 15.13 6.18 21.71
CA GLY A 130 15.73 5.17 20.86
C GLY A 130 15.68 5.52 19.38
N VAL A 131 16.46 4.75 18.65
CA VAL A 131 16.50 4.75 17.19
C VAL A 131 16.20 3.35 16.68
N GLY A 132 15.56 3.29 15.52
CA GLY A 132 15.24 2.02 14.87
C GLY A 132 15.45 2.11 13.37
N LEU A 133 15.89 0.99 12.82
CA LEU A 133 15.98 0.75 11.39
C LEU A 133 15.04 -0.39 11.04
N SER A 134 14.39 -0.32 9.88
CA SER A 134 13.62 -1.45 9.38
C SER A 134 13.82 -1.65 7.88
N TYR A 135 13.74 -2.91 7.49
CA TYR A 135 13.65 -3.36 6.11
C TYR A 135 12.48 -4.31 5.99
N THR A 136 11.66 -4.12 4.97
CA THR A 136 10.55 -5.01 4.66
C THR A 136 10.67 -5.44 3.21
N ASP A 137 10.42 -6.70 2.96
CA ASP A 137 10.36 -7.31 1.64
C ASP A 137 9.08 -8.10 1.51
N GLY A 138 8.35 -7.94 0.42
CA GLY A 138 7.06 -8.56 0.22
C GLY A 138 6.72 -8.78 -1.24
N SER A 139 5.82 -9.73 -1.46
CA SER A 139 5.24 -10.01 -2.77
C SER A 139 3.73 -9.97 -2.72
N SER A 140 3.14 -9.45 -3.77
CA SER A 140 1.70 -9.22 -3.88
C SER A 140 1.10 -9.94 -5.07
N ILE A 141 -0.16 -10.32 -4.91
CA ILE A 141 -0.99 -10.91 -5.96
C ILE A 141 -2.22 -10.04 -6.09
N TYR A 142 -2.55 -9.67 -7.32
CA TYR A 142 -3.73 -8.93 -7.72
C TYR A 142 -4.66 -9.83 -8.54
N SER A 143 -5.83 -9.35 -8.91
CA SER A 143 -6.80 -10.12 -9.70
C SER A 143 -6.24 -10.67 -11.01
N ARG A 144 -5.34 -9.93 -11.68
CA ARG A 144 -4.70 -10.33 -12.95
C ARG A 144 -3.23 -9.95 -13.03
N GLY A 145 -2.52 -10.09 -11.93
CA GLY A 145 -1.11 -9.74 -11.90
C GLY A 145 -0.48 -9.99 -10.56
N SER A 146 0.76 -9.62 -10.48
CA SER A 146 1.57 -9.73 -9.28
C SER A 146 2.48 -8.51 -9.15
N GLY A 147 3.07 -8.34 -7.99
CA GLY A 147 4.02 -7.27 -7.74
C GLY A 147 4.91 -7.60 -6.57
N ASP A 148 6.01 -6.89 -6.49
CA ASP A 148 6.93 -6.93 -5.37
C ASP A 148 6.93 -5.57 -4.70
N ASN A 149 7.11 -5.56 -3.40
CA ASN A 149 7.19 -4.34 -2.62
C ASN A 149 8.28 -4.43 -1.58
N SER A 150 9.02 -3.36 -1.41
CA SER A 150 10.01 -3.26 -0.35
C SER A 150 9.92 -1.91 0.36
N SER A 151 10.36 -1.88 1.61
CA SER A 151 10.51 -0.62 2.32
C SER A 151 11.76 -0.60 3.17
N LYS A 152 12.37 0.59 3.28
CA LYS A 152 13.51 0.88 4.14
C LYS A 152 13.16 2.08 4.99
N SER A 153 13.39 2.01 6.29
CA SER A 153 13.09 3.14 7.16
C SER A 153 14.09 3.32 8.28
N ILE A 154 14.17 4.58 8.71
CA ILE A 154 14.87 5.00 9.91
C ILE A 154 13.91 5.82 10.76
N GLY A 155 13.92 5.61 12.07
CA GLY A 155 13.08 6.35 12.98
C GLY A 155 13.74 6.63 14.32
N PHE A 156 13.32 7.71 14.93
CA PHE A 156 13.61 8.09 16.29
C PHE A 156 12.31 8.04 17.09
N TYR A 157 12.39 7.57 18.32
CA TYR A 157 11.25 7.55 19.23
C TYR A 157 11.63 7.97 20.63
N SER A 158 10.63 8.51 21.33
CA SER A 158 10.73 8.87 22.74
C SER A 158 9.44 8.47 23.44
N THR A 159 9.54 7.75 24.54
CA THR A 159 8.40 7.41 25.38
C THR A 159 8.63 7.88 26.79
N ASP A 160 7.66 8.61 27.32
CA ASP A 160 7.58 8.99 28.72
C ASP A 160 6.58 8.08 29.44
N ILE A 161 7.03 7.36 30.45
CA ILE A 161 6.20 6.44 31.23
C ILE A 161 6.09 6.98 32.65
N GLY A 162 4.88 7.37 33.07
CA GLY A 162 4.61 7.87 34.40
C GLY A 162 4.31 6.75 35.38
N SER A 163 4.69 6.95 36.65
CA SER A 163 4.49 6.01 37.75
C SER A 163 3.02 5.65 38.00
N LYS A 164 2.08 6.51 37.55
CA LYS A 164 0.63 6.28 37.61
C LYS A 164 0.03 5.61 36.38
N GLY A 165 0.87 5.08 35.48
CA GLY A 165 0.45 4.35 34.29
C GLY A 165 0.11 5.20 33.07
N HIS A 166 0.20 6.53 33.12
CA HIS A 166 0.09 7.38 31.95
C HIS A 166 1.39 7.33 31.14
N TYR A 167 1.27 7.53 29.83
CA TYR A 167 2.43 7.57 28.93
C TYR A 167 2.22 8.56 27.79
N LEU A 168 3.33 9.00 27.22
CA LEU A 168 3.38 9.84 26.03
C LEU A 168 4.44 9.30 25.08
N ASP A 169 4.01 8.92 23.90
CA ASP A 169 4.86 8.40 22.82
C ASP A 169 5.01 9.44 21.73
N LEU A 170 6.25 9.71 21.32
CA LEU A 170 6.60 10.54 20.18
C LEU A 170 7.43 9.71 19.22
N VAL A 171 7.05 9.71 17.95
CA VAL A 171 7.76 9.02 16.87
C VAL A 171 8.00 9.96 15.73
N PHE A 172 9.24 9.98 15.27
CA PHE A 172 9.62 10.55 13.98
C PHE A 172 10.24 9.46 13.13
N LYS A 173 9.74 9.27 11.92
CA LYS A 173 10.18 8.21 11.02
C LYS A 173 10.17 8.69 9.58
N ILE A 174 11.18 8.27 8.83
CA ILE A 174 11.26 8.43 7.37
C ILE A 174 11.35 7.03 6.76
N SER A 175 10.56 6.80 5.74
CA SER A 175 10.50 5.52 5.03
C SER A 175 10.56 5.77 3.53
N ASN A 176 11.35 4.97 2.82
CA ASN A 176 11.31 4.87 1.37
C ASN A 176 10.66 3.54 1.02
N MET A 177 9.67 3.57 0.14
CA MET A 177 8.87 2.42 -0.27
C MET A 177 8.89 2.28 -1.78
N ASP A 178 9.36 1.13 -2.25
CA ASP A 178 9.42 0.76 -3.66
C ASP A 178 8.34 -0.28 -3.95
N ASN A 179 7.64 -0.12 -5.05
CA ASN A 179 6.60 -1.05 -5.50
C ASN A 179 6.72 -1.26 -7.00
N ASP A 180 6.78 -2.52 -7.40
CA ASP A 180 6.74 -2.96 -8.78
C ASP A 180 5.47 -3.78 -9.01
N PHE A 181 4.87 -3.66 -10.19
CA PHE A 181 3.75 -4.51 -10.54
C PHE A 181 3.77 -4.91 -12.01
N THR A 182 3.25 -6.09 -12.25
CA THR A 182 2.99 -6.63 -13.58
C THR A 182 1.52 -7.02 -13.65
N VAL A 183 0.82 -6.57 -14.69
CA VAL A 183 -0.56 -6.94 -14.96
C VAL A 183 -0.71 -7.37 -16.42
N TYR A 184 -1.66 -8.25 -16.66
CA TYR A 184 -2.02 -8.70 -18.00
C TYR A 184 -3.41 -8.16 -18.36
N ASP A 185 -3.51 -7.51 -19.51
CA ASP A 185 -4.79 -7.04 -20.04
C ASP A 185 -5.67 -8.22 -20.51
N THR A 186 -6.86 -7.92 -20.99
CA THR A 186 -7.79 -8.92 -21.54
C THR A 186 -7.22 -9.64 -22.77
N ASN A 187 -6.32 -9.02 -23.50
CA ASN A 187 -5.63 -9.59 -24.68
C ASN A 187 -4.31 -10.28 -24.29
N ARG A 188 -4.02 -10.44 -22.99
CA ARG A 188 -2.77 -10.99 -22.44
C ARG A 188 -1.51 -10.18 -22.75
N ASN A 189 -1.64 -8.91 -23.10
CA ASN A 189 -0.48 -8.03 -23.19
C ASN A 189 0.02 -7.72 -21.78
N LYS A 190 1.34 -7.79 -21.61
CA LYS A 190 1.99 -7.50 -20.35
C LYS A 190 2.15 -5.99 -20.16
N ILE A 191 1.71 -5.49 -19.03
CA ILE A 191 1.88 -4.10 -18.60
C ILE A 191 2.66 -4.13 -17.29
N THR A 192 3.71 -3.36 -17.20
CA THR A 192 4.52 -3.20 -15.99
C THR A 192 4.49 -1.75 -15.54
N GLY A 193 4.57 -1.54 -14.25
CA GLY A 193 4.73 -0.22 -13.65
C GLY A 193 5.51 -0.33 -12.37
N ASP A 194 6.16 0.76 -12.01
CA ASP A 194 6.88 0.94 -10.78
C ASP A 194 6.56 2.31 -10.17
N PHE A 195 6.62 2.41 -8.87
CA PHE A 195 6.51 3.68 -8.18
C PHE A 195 7.25 3.64 -6.83
N ASN A 196 7.84 4.76 -6.50
CA ASN A 196 8.57 5.00 -5.26
C ASN A 196 7.88 6.10 -4.46
N ASN A 197 7.84 5.93 -3.14
CA ASN A 197 7.26 6.90 -2.20
C ASN A 197 8.18 7.08 -0.99
N THR A 198 8.23 8.32 -0.52
CA THR A 198 8.96 8.69 0.70
C THR A 198 8.06 9.40 1.67
#